data_03f0d36961c11e74ea1839f8a51953cc
#
_entry.id   03f0d36961c11e74ea1839f8a51953cc
#
_cell.length_a   1.000
_cell.length_b   1.000
_cell.length_c   1.000
_cell.angle_alpha   90.00
_cell.angle_beta   90.00
_cell.angle_gamma   90.00
#
_symmetry.space_group_name_H-M   'P 1'
#
loop_
_entity.id
_entity.type
_entity.pdbx_description
1 polymer ?
#
loop_
_entity_poly.entity_id
_entity_poly.type
_entity_poly.pdbx_seq_one_letter_code
_entity_poly.pdbx_strand_id
1 'polypeptide(L)' 'NVGIGTTAPSSKAILDLTSTTKGLLLPRMTTTQRDAITSPDAGLIIYNTTSNKLNFYNGSAWEVVTSL' A
#
# COMPACT_ATOMS: atom_id res chain seq x y z
N ASN A 1 -17.11 -8.04 2.92
CA ASN A 1 -16.22 -7.16 2.16
C ASN A 1 -16.67 -5.71 2.24
N VAL A 2 -15.74 -4.80 2.00
CA VAL A 2 -15.99 -3.36 2.04
C VAL A 2 -15.83 -2.80 0.64
N GLY A 3 -16.83 -2.07 0.16
CA GLY A 3 -16.75 -1.34 -1.10
C GLY A 3 -16.77 0.17 -0.84
N ILE A 4 -15.87 0.89 -1.47
CA ILE A 4 -15.88 2.34 -1.47
C ILE A 4 -15.99 2.78 -2.93
N GLY A 5 -17.04 3.54 -3.25
CA GLY A 5 -17.33 3.95 -4.61
C GLY A 5 -18.10 2.92 -5.42
N THR A 6 -18.55 1.84 -4.81
CA THR A 6 -19.36 0.79 -5.45
C THR A 6 -20.37 0.25 -4.48
N THR A 7 -21.58 -0.10 -4.97
CA THR A 7 -22.61 -0.78 -4.19
C THR A 7 -22.53 -2.30 -4.35
N ALA A 8 -21.68 -2.78 -5.26
CA ALA A 8 -21.53 -4.20 -5.58
C ALA A 8 -20.04 -4.57 -5.56
N PRO A 9 -19.38 -4.55 -4.39
CA PRO A 9 -17.97 -4.92 -4.32
C PRO A 9 -17.75 -6.36 -4.76
N SER A 10 -16.61 -6.62 -5.38
CA SER A 10 -16.25 -7.96 -5.84
C SER A 10 -16.28 -8.95 -4.69
N SER A 11 -16.87 -10.13 -4.93
CA SER A 11 -16.92 -11.20 -3.94
C SER A 11 -15.52 -11.74 -3.58
N LYS A 12 -14.52 -11.43 -4.39
CA LYS A 12 -13.12 -11.88 -4.20
C LYS A 12 -12.26 -10.86 -3.50
N ALA A 13 -12.80 -9.65 -3.24
CA ALA A 13 -12.07 -8.58 -2.56
C ALA A 13 -12.65 -8.37 -1.17
N ILE A 14 -11.78 -8.25 -0.18
CA ILE A 14 -12.22 -7.82 1.15
C ILE A 14 -12.44 -6.31 1.17
N LEU A 15 -11.67 -5.58 0.36
CA LEU A 15 -11.82 -4.14 0.14
C LEU A 15 -11.78 -3.87 -1.36
N ASP A 16 -12.85 -3.30 -1.88
CA ASP A 16 -12.97 -2.95 -3.30
C ASP A 16 -13.12 -1.44 -3.43
N LEU A 17 -12.14 -0.80 -4.04
CA LEU A 17 -12.12 0.64 -4.28
C LEU A 17 -12.41 0.90 -5.75
N THR A 18 -13.50 1.59 -6.04
CA THR A 18 -13.93 1.88 -7.41
C THR A 18 -14.00 3.40 -7.62
N SER A 19 -13.22 3.89 -8.56
CA SER A 19 -13.25 5.30 -8.95
C SER A 19 -12.56 5.49 -10.30
N THR A 20 -13.06 6.43 -11.09
CA THR A 20 -12.41 6.85 -12.33
C THR A 20 -11.72 8.21 -12.19
N THR A 21 -11.81 8.83 -11.01
CA THR A 21 -11.28 10.17 -10.77
C THR A 21 -10.34 10.26 -9.57
N LYS A 22 -10.31 9.22 -8.74
CA LYS A 22 -9.52 9.22 -7.48
C LYS A 22 -8.75 7.91 -7.35
N GLY A 23 -7.58 7.98 -6.72
CA GLY A 23 -6.77 6.81 -6.40
C GLY A 23 -6.77 6.52 -4.91
N LEU A 24 -5.98 5.55 -4.51
CA LEU A 24 -5.74 5.20 -3.12
C LEU A 24 -4.46 5.89 -2.65
N LEU A 25 -4.56 6.66 -1.59
CA LEU A 25 -3.41 7.29 -0.96
C LEU A 25 -2.96 6.43 0.21
N LEU A 26 -1.88 5.70 0.02
CA LEU A 26 -1.28 4.87 1.07
C LEU A 26 -0.58 5.75 2.12
N PRO A 27 -0.29 5.21 3.31
CA PRO A 27 0.54 5.93 4.28
C PRO A 27 1.85 6.34 3.63
N ARG A 28 2.19 7.63 3.75
CA ARG A 28 3.40 8.23 3.16
C ARG A 28 4.40 8.51 4.25
N MET A 29 5.63 8.06 4.06
CA MET A 29 6.68 8.21 5.07
C MET A 29 8.06 8.18 4.43
N THR A 30 9.05 8.67 5.14
CA THR A 30 10.45 8.60 4.73
C THR A 30 11.01 7.20 4.96
N THR A 31 12.18 6.91 4.38
CA THR A 31 12.88 5.64 4.63
C THR A 31 13.16 5.44 6.12
N THR A 32 13.57 6.50 6.81
CA THR A 32 13.84 6.43 8.25
C THR A 32 12.59 6.07 9.04
N GLN A 33 11.46 6.67 8.71
CA GLN A 33 10.19 6.37 9.36
C GLN A 33 9.73 4.94 9.05
N ARG A 34 9.88 4.50 7.79
CA ARG A 34 9.58 3.13 7.40
C ARG A 34 10.37 2.13 8.23
N ASP A 35 11.68 2.37 8.37
CA ASP A 35 12.58 1.48 9.11
C ASP A 35 12.30 1.48 10.61
N ALA A 36 11.60 2.49 11.11
CA ALA A 36 11.19 2.56 12.51
C ALA A 36 9.93 1.73 12.82
N ILE A 37 9.26 1.19 11.81
CA ILE A 37 8.12 0.29 12.04
C ILE A 37 8.65 -1.00 12.66
N THR A 38 8.19 -1.29 13.88
CA THR A 38 8.65 -2.46 14.62
C THR A 38 7.94 -3.71 14.13
N SER A 39 8.71 -4.76 13.81
CA SER A 39 8.18 -6.07 13.42
C SER A 39 7.07 -5.96 12.36
N PRO A 40 7.37 -5.39 11.19
CA PRO A 40 6.33 -5.24 10.15
C PRO A 40 5.84 -6.59 9.66
N ASP A 41 4.57 -6.64 9.28
CA ASP A 41 3.98 -7.85 8.71
C ASP A 41 4.27 -7.95 7.22
N ALA A 42 4.44 -9.16 6.72
CA ALA A 42 4.58 -9.41 5.29
C ALA A 42 3.33 -8.90 4.56
N GLY A 43 3.53 -8.17 3.48
CA GLY A 43 2.45 -7.59 2.70
C GLY A 43 2.10 -6.15 3.09
N LEU A 44 2.75 -5.60 4.11
CA LEU A 44 2.56 -4.20 4.46
C LEU A 44 3.07 -3.31 3.33
N ILE A 45 2.29 -2.32 2.92
CA ILE A 45 2.63 -1.43 1.81
C ILE A 45 2.59 0.02 2.27
N ILE A 46 3.62 0.78 1.93
CA ILE A 46 3.70 2.23 2.18
C ILE A 46 4.22 2.95 0.94
N TYR A 47 4.03 4.26 0.89
CA TYR A 47 4.68 5.10 -0.11
C TYR A 47 5.90 5.79 0.55
N ASN A 48 7.08 5.56 -0.03
CA ASN A 48 8.33 6.13 0.50
C ASN A 48 8.59 7.48 -0.15
N THR A 49 8.54 8.55 0.64
CA THR A 49 8.73 9.91 0.14
C THR A 49 10.20 10.24 -0.10
N THR A 50 11.13 9.49 0.45
CA THR A 50 12.57 9.68 0.18
C THR A 50 12.93 9.26 -1.25
N SER A 51 12.38 8.12 -1.71
CA SER A 51 12.66 7.57 -3.03
C SER A 51 11.55 7.85 -4.05
N ASN A 52 10.39 8.33 -3.59
CA ASN A 52 9.17 8.51 -4.39
C ASN A 52 8.72 7.21 -5.05
N LYS A 53 8.73 6.12 -4.28
CA LYS A 53 8.36 4.78 -4.75
C LYS A 53 7.54 4.05 -3.70
N LEU A 54 6.70 3.13 -4.17
CA LEU A 54 6.01 2.20 -3.28
C LEU A 54 7.02 1.22 -2.70
N ASN A 55 6.86 0.91 -1.43
CA ASN A 55 7.62 -0.13 -0.76
C ASN A 55 6.68 -1.14 -0.14
N PHE A 56 7.05 -2.41 -0.15
CA PHE A 56 6.31 -3.44 0.55
C PHE A 56 7.27 -4.33 1.35
N TYR A 57 6.76 -4.88 2.45
CA TYR A 57 7.54 -5.79 3.28
C TYR A 57 7.25 -7.23 2.86
N ASN A 58 8.29 -7.99 2.53
CA ASN A 58 8.13 -9.36 2.04
C ASN A 58 8.16 -10.42 3.15
N GLY A 59 8.25 -9.99 4.40
CA GLY A 59 8.38 -10.88 5.56
C GLY A 59 9.81 -10.98 6.08
N SER A 60 10.79 -10.50 5.31
CA SER A 60 12.20 -10.51 5.68
C SER A 60 12.86 -9.16 5.46
N ALA A 61 12.44 -8.42 4.45
CA ALA A 61 13.03 -7.14 4.09
C ALA A 61 12.02 -6.25 3.35
N TRP A 62 12.29 -4.96 3.34
CA TRP A 62 11.56 -4.01 2.52
C TRP A 62 12.02 -4.11 1.07
N GLU A 63 11.09 -4.16 0.15
CA GLU A 63 11.35 -4.14 -1.28
C GLU A 63 10.75 -2.90 -1.90
N VAL A 64 11.34 -2.47 -3.01
CA VAL A 64 10.92 -1.29 -3.75
C VAL A 64 10.20 -1.75 -5.01
N VAL A 65 9.02 -1.20 -5.24
CA VAL A 65 8.31 -1.42 -6.51
C VAL A 65 8.92 -0.47 -7.53
N THR A 66 9.55 -1.04 -8.56
CA THR A 66 10.21 -0.26 -9.60
C THR A 66 9.48 -0.39 -10.92
N SER A 67 9.50 0.70 -11.69
CA SER A 67 9.04 0.69 -13.08
C SER A 67 10.25 0.65 -14.01
N LEU A 68 10.10 -0.02 -15.12
CA LEU A 68 11.14 -0.08 -16.16
C LEU A 68 10.99 1.04 -17.17
#